data_848892a6f6efa3257c6e0c08888ac4e1
#
_entry.id   848892a6f6efa3257c6e0c08888ac4e1
#
_cell.length_a   1.000
_cell.length_b   1.000
_cell.length_c   1.000
_cell.angle_alpha   90.00
_cell.angle_beta   90.00
_cell.angle_gamma   90.00
#
_symmetry.space_group_name_H-M   'P 1'
#
loop_
_entity.id
_entity.type
_entity.pdbx_description
1 polymer ?
#
loop_
_entity_poly.entity_id
_entity_poly.type
_entity_poly.pdbx_seq_one_letter_code
_entity_poly.pdbx_strand_id
1 'polypeptide(L)'
;MIEIIVIEEILIANGLTVLMMWFLLLCRRKNRESLHEEDKLYDGMAIVNLAGALSETIAFLVDGNQFTGCRQINYISNSICFIGTVSIGLLWCLYVELRIYRNYKRIFKKVRVAMFPWIVEVIMILCNLPGTGIMFKISKENVYQRTAGSLVGYISLILYFAYSIYLVYHSKKQGVNVNFFPVIYFVGPCFAGVLIQFLFYGITSSWVLVAIALIFVQMQTYAENLYMDELSGLYNRRYLNAVLSERKFTKYKSLYGIMMDVNAFKYINDNFGHSMGDKAICTLGNILFRSIPAAGMAIRYAGDEFIVLLSGVEEESVPATMKEIHNNLSRFNESGIEPFTLSVSMGYAEFGSEDDAEVFLMHMDEKMYEEKRKYHLLKKSDN
;
A
#
# COMPACT_ATOMS: atom_id res chain seq x y z
N MET A 1 -17.95 -3.80 -41.67
CA MET A 1 -16.82 -4.67 -41.30
C MET A 1 -15.96 -4.03 -40.22
N ILE A 2 -15.47 -2.78 -40.36
CA ILE A 2 -14.66 -2.10 -39.34
C ILE A 2 -15.44 -1.89 -38.05
N GLU A 3 -16.71 -1.46 -38.10
CA GLU A 3 -17.55 -1.26 -36.89
C GLU A 3 -17.83 -2.57 -36.14
N ILE A 4 -17.97 -3.70 -36.82
CA ILE A 4 -18.18 -5.00 -36.17
C ILE A 4 -16.91 -5.44 -35.44
N ILE A 5 -15.74 -5.25 -36.03
CA ILE A 5 -14.44 -5.59 -35.40
C ILE A 5 -14.22 -4.77 -34.12
N VAL A 6 -14.54 -3.48 -34.16
CA VAL A 6 -14.41 -2.59 -32.96
C VAL A 6 -15.33 -3.04 -31.81
N ILE A 7 -16.57 -3.46 -32.12
CA ILE A 7 -17.51 -3.95 -31.09
C ILE A 7 -17.01 -5.27 -30.47
N GLU A 8 -16.49 -6.20 -31.29
CA GLU A 8 -15.93 -7.47 -30.78
C GLU A 8 -14.73 -7.22 -29.85
N GLU A 9 -13.81 -6.33 -30.22
CA GLU A 9 -12.66 -5.96 -29.40
C GLU A 9 -13.09 -5.35 -28.05
N ILE A 10 -14.09 -4.47 -28.05
CA ILE A 10 -14.66 -3.86 -26.85
C ILE A 10 -15.30 -4.91 -25.93
N LEU A 11 -16.09 -5.81 -26.50
CA LEU A 11 -16.74 -6.88 -25.73
C LEU A 11 -15.71 -7.81 -25.08
N ILE A 12 -14.64 -8.15 -25.79
CA ILE A 12 -13.56 -8.99 -25.26
C ILE A 12 -12.82 -8.24 -24.12
N ALA A 13 -12.41 -7.00 -24.35
CA ALA A 13 -11.65 -6.23 -23.38
C ALA A 13 -12.45 -5.98 -22.09
N ASN A 14 -13.68 -5.50 -22.22
CA ASN A 14 -14.54 -5.25 -21.07
C ASN A 14 -15.03 -6.56 -20.42
N GLY A 15 -15.27 -7.62 -21.19
CA GLY A 15 -15.60 -8.95 -20.69
C GLY A 15 -14.47 -9.51 -19.80
N LEU A 16 -13.22 -9.39 -20.23
CA LEU A 16 -12.05 -9.75 -19.43
C LEU A 16 -11.97 -8.92 -18.15
N THR A 17 -12.23 -7.61 -18.24
CA THR A 17 -12.25 -6.73 -17.07
C THR A 17 -13.30 -7.18 -16.05
N VAL A 18 -14.51 -7.49 -16.49
CA VAL A 18 -15.59 -7.98 -15.64
C VAL A 18 -15.19 -9.30 -14.96
N LEU A 19 -14.64 -10.25 -15.71
CA LEU A 19 -14.16 -11.52 -15.15
C LEU A 19 -13.05 -11.30 -14.11
N MET A 20 -12.04 -10.49 -14.44
CA MET A 20 -10.94 -10.19 -13.51
C MET A 20 -11.45 -9.58 -12.21
N MET A 21 -12.34 -8.58 -12.28
CA MET A 21 -12.87 -7.92 -11.09
C MET A 21 -13.81 -8.83 -10.29
N TRP A 22 -14.59 -9.65 -10.95
CA TRP A 22 -15.46 -10.62 -10.28
C TRP A 22 -14.63 -11.66 -9.50
N PHE A 23 -13.61 -12.27 -10.12
CA PHE A 23 -12.70 -13.19 -9.43
C PHE A 23 -11.96 -12.52 -8.29
N LEU A 24 -11.46 -11.31 -8.49
CA LEU A 24 -10.77 -10.53 -7.46
C LEU A 24 -11.66 -10.34 -6.22
N LEU A 25 -12.90 -9.88 -6.42
CA LEU A 25 -13.86 -9.67 -5.33
C LEU A 25 -14.27 -10.98 -4.63
N LEU A 26 -14.40 -12.08 -5.38
CA LEU A 26 -14.68 -13.40 -4.79
C LEU A 26 -13.53 -13.90 -3.91
N CYS A 27 -12.28 -13.81 -4.40
CA CYS A 27 -11.10 -14.21 -3.62
C CYS A 27 -10.96 -13.39 -2.34
N ARG A 28 -11.19 -12.09 -2.42
CA ARG A 28 -11.15 -11.22 -1.25
C ARG A 28 -12.25 -11.52 -0.25
N ARG A 29 -13.47 -11.81 -0.71
CA ARG A 29 -14.61 -12.14 0.17
C ARG A 29 -14.38 -13.40 0.99
N LYS A 30 -13.69 -14.41 0.44
CA LYS A 30 -13.39 -15.68 1.10
C LYS A 30 -12.38 -15.54 2.25
N ASN A 31 -11.45 -14.58 2.14
CA ASN A 31 -10.35 -14.39 3.09
C ASN A 31 -10.63 -13.27 4.12
N ARG A 32 -11.89 -12.88 4.32
CA ARG A 32 -12.29 -11.81 5.24
C ARG A 32 -12.43 -12.32 6.67
N GLU A 33 -11.37 -12.23 7.47
CA GLU A 33 -11.45 -12.37 8.94
C GLU A 33 -11.66 -11.03 9.64
N SER A 34 -11.16 -9.92 9.10
CA SER A 34 -11.43 -8.55 9.58
C SER A 34 -11.44 -7.55 8.41
N LEU A 35 -12.45 -6.69 8.35
CA LEU A 35 -12.55 -5.61 7.35
C LEU A 35 -11.79 -4.38 7.86
N HIS A 36 -10.59 -4.18 7.33
CA HIS A 36 -9.92 -2.89 7.44
C HIS A 36 -10.57 -1.87 6.48
N GLU A 37 -10.59 -0.60 6.84
CA GLU A 37 -11.15 0.46 5.97
C GLU A 37 -10.43 0.59 4.63
N GLU A 38 -9.15 0.23 4.59
CA GLU A 38 -8.35 0.11 3.37
C GLU A 38 -8.98 -0.86 2.38
N ASP A 39 -9.49 -2.00 2.88
CA ASP A 39 -10.14 -3.02 2.07
C ASP A 39 -11.43 -2.52 1.45
N LYS A 40 -12.19 -1.69 2.18
CA LYS A 40 -13.43 -1.07 1.65
C LYS A 40 -13.14 -0.12 0.49
N LEU A 41 -12.08 0.69 0.61
CA LEU A 41 -11.67 1.59 -0.48
C LEU A 41 -11.19 0.82 -1.70
N TYR A 42 -10.42 -0.25 -1.48
CA TYR A 42 -9.97 -1.12 -2.55
C TYR A 42 -11.14 -1.84 -3.25
N ASP A 43 -12.05 -2.45 -2.48
CA ASP A 43 -13.25 -3.09 -3.02
C ASP A 43 -14.14 -2.07 -3.75
N GLY A 44 -14.22 -0.83 -3.24
CA GLY A 44 -14.89 0.28 -3.92
C GLY A 44 -14.31 0.57 -5.30
N MET A 45 -12.98 0.60 -5.44
CA MET A 45 -12.33 0.75 -6.75
C MET A 45 -12.65 -0.41 -7.70
N ALA A 46 -12.64 -1.64 -7.21
CA ALA A 46 -12.97 -2.82 -8.02
C ALA A 46 -14.43 -2.80 -8.50
N ILE A 47 -15.37 -2.40 -7.64
CA ILE A 47 -16.80 -2.26 -7.98
C ILE A 47 -17.00 -1.14 -9.00
N VAL A 48 -16.35 0.01 -8.81
CA VAL A 48 -16.43 1.13 -9.78
C VAL A 48 -15.85 0.72 -11.13
N ASN A 49 -14.73 -0.02 -11.14
CA ASN A 49 -14.13 -0.51 -12.37
C ASN A 49 -15.05 -1.49 -13.10
N LEU A 50 -15.70 -2.40 -12.38
CA LEU A 50 -16.69 -3.33 -12.93
C LEU A 50 -17.88 -2.57 -13.55
N ALA A 51 -18.45 -1.61 -12.81
CA ALA A 51 -19.58 -0.80 -13.27
C ALA A 51 -19.20 0.05 -14.50
N GLY A 52 -17.98 0.59 -14.52
CA GLY A 52 -17.46 1.36 -15.64
C GLY A 52 -17.33 0.52 -16.90
N ALA A 53 -16.73 -0.67 -16.82
CA ALA A 53 -16.57 -1.58 -17.96
C ALA A 53 -17.93 -2.04 -18.53
N LEU A 54 -18.89 -2.37 -17.65
CA LEU A 54 -20.25 -2.71 -18.08
C LEU A 54 -20.96 -1.53 -18.75
N SER A 55 -20.84 -0.33 -18.15
CA SER A 55 -21.48 0.87 -18.70
C SER A 55 -20.87 1.29 -20.04
N GLU A 56 -19.54 1.18 -20.19
CA GLU A 56 -18.87 1.45 -21.47
C GLU A 56 -19.33 0.46 -22.54
N THR A 57 -19.43 -0.82 -22.22
CA THR A 57 -19.97 -1.83 -23.14
C THR A 57 -21.38 -1.48 -23.58
N ILE A 58 -22.26 -1.10 -22.65
CA ILE A 58 -23.64 -0.68 -22.98
C ILE A 58 -23.63 0.58 -23.85
N ALA A 59 -22.79 1.58 -23.53
CA ALA A 59 -22.68 2.79 -24.33
C ALA A 59 -22.33 2.49 -25.79
N PHE A 60 -21.33 1.65 -26.06
CA PHE A 60 -20.95 1.27 -27.42
C PHE A 60 -21.99 0.42 -28.15
N LEU A 61 -22.66 -0.50 -27.44
CA LEU A 61 -23.73 -1.32 -28.05
C LEU A 61 -24.94 -0.49 -28.42
N VAL A 62 -25.21 0.63 -27.75
CA VAL A 62 -26.37 1.47 -28.01
C VAL A 62 -26.04 2.61 -28.98
N ASP A 63 -24.76 2.99 -29.10
CA ASP A 63 -24.33 4.09 -29.96
C ASP A 63 -24.73 3.88 -31.42
N GLY A 64 -25.32 4.89 -32.06
CA GLY A 64 -25.85 4.83 -33.40
C GLY A 64 -27.16 4.05 -33.60
N ASN A 65 -27.62 3.30 -32.59
CA ASN A 65 -28.90 2.57 -32.65
C ASN A 65 -30.08 3.48 -32.38
N GLN A 66 -31.24 3.16 -33.03
CA GLN A 66 -32.47 3.97 -32.97
C GLN A 66 -33.67 3.14 -32.49
N PHE A 67 -33.72 2.89 -31.17
CA PHE A 67 -34.89 2.29 -30.52
C PHE A 67 -35.36 3.22 -29.38
N THR A 68 -36.60 2.99 -28.90
CA THR A 68 -37.16 3.81 -27.84
C THR A 68 -36.31 3.77 -26.57
N GLY A 69 -35.80 4.91 -26.13
CA GLY A 69 -34.95 5.02 -24.93
C GLY A 69 -33.46 4.88 -25.20
N CYS A 70 -33.00 4.59 -26.43
CA CYS A 70 -31.55 4.41 -26.70
C CYS A 70 -30.72 5.63 -26.32
N ARG A 71 -31.18 6.85 -26.58
CA ARG A 71 -30.45 8.07 -26.20
C ARG A 71 -30.29 8.24 -24.68
N GLN A 72 -31.33 7.90 -23.92
CA GLN A 72 -31.29 7.94 -22.46
C GLN A 72 -30.28 6.93 -21.91
N ILE A 73 -30.30 5.71 -22.45
CA ILE A 73 -29.33 4.68 -22.06
C ILE A 73 -27.91 5.13 -22.40
N ASN A 74 -27.68 5.71 -23.58
CA ASN A 74 -26.38 6.22 -24.00
C ASN A 74 -25.89 7.35 -23.06
N TYR A 75 -26.79 8.29 -22.69
CA TYR A 75 -26.48 9.34 -21.72
C TYR A 75 -26.09 8.78 -20.36
N ILE A 76 -26.89 7.87 -19.81
CA ILE A 76 -26.66 7.28 -18.48
C ILE A 76 -25.34 6.50 -18.47
N SER A 77 -25.13 5.66 -19.48
CA SER A 77 -23.92 4.82 -19.57
C SER A 77 -22.63 5.67 -19.65
N ASN A 78 -22.62 6.69 -20.52
CA ASN A 78 -21.49 7.60 -20.60
C ASN A 78 -21.28 8.40 -19.31
N SER A 79 -22.36 8.84 -18.67
CA SER A 79 -22.30 9.55 -17.37
C SER A 79 -21.67 8.67 -16.27
N ILE A 80 -22.03 7.39 -16.21
CA ILE A 80 -21.43 6.43 -15.27
C ILE A 80 -19.93 6.25 -15.58
N CYS A 81 -19.53 6.17 -16.84
CA CYS A 81 -18.12 6.06 -17.23
C CYS A 81 -17.31 7.28 -16.74
N PHE A 82 -17.80 8.51 -16.94
CA PHE A 82 -17.12 9.73 -16.48
C PHE A 82 -17.02 9.78 -14.95
N ILE A 83 -18.14 9.58 -14.25
CA ILE A 83 -18.15 9.53 -12.77
C ILE A 83 -17.21 8.42 -12.26
N GLY A 84 -17.25 7.25 -12.89
CA GLY A 84 -16.41 6.12 -12.54
C GLY A 84 -14.92 6.44 -12.65
N THR A 85 -14.50 7.06 -13.74
CA THR A 85 -13.09 7.42 -13.99
C THR A 85 -12.54 8.32 -12.88
N VAL A 86 -13.26 9.38 -12.50
CA VAL A 86 -12.82 10.29 -11.43
C VAL A 86 -12.95 9.66 -10.05
N SER A 87 -13.96 8.78 -9.85
CA SER A 87 -14.11 8.02 -8.61
C SER A 87 -12.94 7.08 -8.34
N ILE A 88 -12.38 6.42 -9.37
CA ILE A 88 -11.14 5.62 -9.24
C ILE A 88 -10.00 6.48 -8.71
N GLY A 89 -9.79 7.68 -9.26
CA GLY A 89 -8.75 8.61 -8.81
C GLY A 89 -8.93 9.04 -7.35
N LEU A 90 -10.15 9.40 -6.97
CA LEU A 90 -10.49 9.78 -5.59
C LEU A 90 -10.26 8.61 -4.60
N LEU A 91 -10.83 7.44 -4.89
CA LEU A 91 -10.69 6.25 -4.04
C LEU A 91 -9.23 5.82 -3.90
N TRP A 92 -8.47 5.88 -5.00
CA TRP A 92 -7.02 5.63 -4.97
C TRP A 92 -6.30 6.62 -4.05
N CYS A 93 -6.58 7.90 -4.16
CA CYS A 93 -5.99 8.94 -3.31
C CYS A 93 -6.25 8.70 -1.82
N LEU A 94 -7.49 8.34 -1.48
CA LEU A 94 -7.90 8.02 -0.11
C LEU A 94 -7.25 6.72 0.38
N TYR A 95 -7.13 5.71 -0.49
CA TYR A 95 -6.45 4.46 -0.19
C TYR A 95 -4.97 4.70 0.13
N VAL A 96 -4.25 5.50 -0.68
CA VAL A 96 -2.85 5.87 -0.44
C VAL A 96 -2.68 6.61 0.88
N GLU A 97 -3.53 7.61 1.15
CA GLU A 97 -3.50 8.39 2.41
C GLU A 97 -3.70 7.48 3.63
N LEU A 98 -4.67 6.55 3.56
CA LEU A 98 -4.97 5.62 4.63
C LEU A 98 -3.83 4.63 4.86
N ARG A 99 -3.30 4.07 3.79
CA ARG A 99 -2.22 3.09 3.80
C ARG A 99 -0.92 3.64 4.42
N ILE A 100 -0.59 4.90 4.09
CA ILE A 100 0.64 5.53 4.58
C ILE A 100 0.51 5.96 6.05
N TYR A 101 -0.59 6.63 6.40
CA TYR A 101 -0.67 7.31 7.69
C TYR A 101 -1.47 6.56 8.75
N ARG A 102 -2.27 5.54 8.36
CA ARG A 102 -3.13 4.74 9.26
C ARG A 102 -3.95 5.60 10.25
N ASN A 103 -4.31 6.84 9.85
CA ASN A 103 -4.95 7.83 10.71
C ASN A 103 -6.27 8.32 10.12
N TYR A 104 -7.39 7.79 10.64
CA TYR A 104 -8.74 8.12 10.19
C TYR A 104 -9.12 9.59 10.35
N LYS A 105 -8.70 10.24 11.45
CA LYS A 105 -9.01 11.66 11.69
C LYS A 105 -8.38 12.56 10.62
N ARG A 106 -7.20 12.19 10.13
CA ARG A 106 -6.52 12.89 9.04
C ARG A 106 -7.27 12.76 7.72
N ILE A 107 -7.79 11.56 7.44
CA ILE A 107 -8.58 11.29 6.23
C ILE A 107 -9.83 12.15 6.21
N PHE A 108 -10.62 12.18 7.28
CA PHE A 108 -11.83 12.99 7.35
C PHE A 108 -11.59 14.48 7.08
N LYS A 109 -10.43 15.00 7.48
CA LYS A 109 -10.05 16.39 7.17
C LYS A 109 -9.70 16.58 5.71
N LYS A 110 -9.00 15.61 5.11
CA LYS A 110 -8.52 15.70 3.72
C LYS A 110 -9.54 15.27 2.68
N VAL A 111 -10.47 14.38 3.01
CA VAL A 111 -11.57 13.96 2.13
C VAL A 111 -12.34 15.17 1.59
N ARG A 112 -12.61 16.18 2.40
CA ARG A 112 -13.33 17.39 1.96
C ARG A 112 -12.65 18.10 0.80
N VAL A 113 -11.33 18.19 0.84
CA VAL A 113 -10.53 18.81 -0.24
C VAL A 113 -10.41 17.86 -1.43
N ALA A 114 -10.16 16.58 -1.17
CA ALA A 114 -10.03 15.57 -2.20
C ALA A 114 -11.34 15.36 -3.00
N MET A 115 -12.49 15.53 -2.39
CA MET A 115 -13.80 15.43 -3.07
C MET A 115 -14.09 16.59 -4.03
N PHE A 116 -13.37 17.70 -3.94
CA PHE A 116 -13.70 18.89 -4.73
C PHE A 116 -13.69 18.64 -6.26
N PRO A 117 -12.64 18.04 -6.87
CA PRO A 117 -12.65 17.74 -8.31
C PRO A 117 -13.77 16.77 -8.69
N TRP A 118 -14.04 15.77 -7.84
CA TRP A 118 -15.13 14.81 -8.04
C TRP A 118 -16.50 15.48 -8.02
N ILE A 119 -16.75 16.38 -7.06
CA ILE A 119 -18.01 17.14 -6.96
C ILE A 119 -18.22 18.03 -8.19
N VAL A 120 -17.16 18.71 -8.65
CA VAL A 120 -17.23 19.53 -9.86
C VAL A 120 -17.65 18.69 -11.06
N GLU A 121 -17.06 17.51 -11.23
CA GLU A 121 -17.40 16.62 -12.34
C GLU A 121 -18.83 16.11 -12.27
N VAL A 122 -19.28 15.67 -11.10
CA VAL A 122 -20.67 15.24 -10.89
C VAL A 122 -21.66 16.38 -11.22
N ILE A 123 -21.40 17.61 -10.79
CA ILE A 123 -22.23 18.77 -11.12
C ILE A 123 -22.25 19.01 -12.64
N MET A 124 -21.10 18.96 -13.30
CA MET A 124 -21.02 19.13 -14.76
C MET A 124 -21.81 18.05 -15.51
N ILE A 125 -21.76 16.80 -15.05
CA ILE A 125 -22.53 15.70 -15.63
C ILE A 125 -24.03 15.90 -15.40
N LEU A 126 -24.45 16.29 -14.21
CA LEU A 126 -25.85 16.60 -13.93
C LEU A 126 -26.37 17.75 -14.81
N CYS A 127 -25.56 18.77 -15.03
CA CYS A 127 -25.88 19.85 -15.98
C CYS A 127 -25.88 19.39 -17.44
N ASN A 128 -25.20 18.28 -17.77
CA ASN A 128 -25.14 17.71 -19.12
C ASN A 128 -26.34 16.82 -19.45
N LEU A 129 -27.04 16.23 -18.46
CA LEU A 129 -28.18 15.34 -18.67
C LEU A 129 -29.29 15.93 -19.59
N PRO A 130 -29.58 17.24 -19.57
CA PRO A 130 -30.54 17.84 -20.51
C PRO A 130 -30.04 17.96 -21.96
N GLY A 131 -28.82 17.48 -22.26
CA GLY A 131 -28.24 17.55 -23.61
C GLY A 131 -27.58 18.89 -23.95
N THR A 132 -27.13 19.63 -22.94
CA THR A 132 -26.42 20.91 -23.13
C THR A 132 -25.09 20.76 -23.84
N GLY A 133 -24.49 19.56 -23.80
CA GLY A 133 -23.20 19.25 -24.41
C GLY A 133 -22.01 19.86 -23.67
N ILE A 134 -22.11 20.06 -22.37
CA ILE A 134 -21.01 20.54 -21.53
C ILE A 134 -19.88 19.50 -21.48
N MET A 135 -20.17 18.25 -21.16
CA MET A 135 -19.20 17.16 -21.04
C MET A 135 -19.11 16.32 -22.33
N PHE A 136 -20.27 16.00 -22.89
CA PHE A 136 -20.41 15.27 -24.16
C PHE A 136 -21.77 15.55 -24.78
N LYS A 137 -21.92 15.25 -26.07
CA LYS A 137 -23.19 15.37 -26.80
C LYS A 137 -23.60 14.01 -27.35
N ILE A 138 -24.91 13.77 -27.38
CA ILE A 138 -25.50 12.66 -28.13
C ILE A 138 -26.35 13.28 -29.25
N SER A 139 -26.01 12.99 -30.51
CA SER A 139 -26.72 13.55 -31.65
C SER A 139 -28.15 13.04 -31.72
N LYS A 140 -28.93 13.53 -32.71
CA LYS A 140 -30.29 13.02 -32.96
C LYS A 140 -30.28 11.57 -33.43
N GLU A 141 -29.25 11.18 -34.11
CA GLU A 141 -28.96 9.83 -34.61
C GLU A 141 -28.35 8.92 -33.51
N ASN A 142 -28.36 9.34 -32.26
CA ASN A 142 -27.83 8.63 -31.11
C ASN A 142 -26.30 8.36 -31.18
N VAL A 143 -25.55 9.24 -31.80
CA VAL A 143 -24.07 9.12 -31.90
C VAL A 143 -23.40 10.00 -30.83
N TYR A 144 -22.50 9.39 -30.07
CA TYR A 144 -21.69 10.06 -29.04
C TYR A 144 -20.65 11.01 -29.66
N GLN A 145 -20.51 12.18 -29.08
CA GLN A 145 -19.52 13.18 -29.47
C GLN A 145 -18.85 13.78 -28.23
N ARG A 146 -17.54 13.65 -28.17
CA ARG A 146 -16.74 14.24 -27.09
C ARG A 146 -16.74 15.78 -27.22
N THR A 147 -16.83 16.47 -26.10
CA THR A 147 -16.70 17.95 -26.02
C THR A 147 -15.52 18.34 -25.13
N ALA A 148 -15.12 19.63 -25.18
CA ALA A 148 -14.00 20.13 -24.39
C ALA A 148 -14.18 19.95 -22.87
N GLY A 149 -15.42 19.93 -22.38
CA GLY A 149 -15.70 19.71 -20.95
C GLY A 149 -15.24 18.36 -20.44
N SER A 150 -15.15 17.33 -21.29
CA SER A 150 -14.61 16.02 -20.89
C SER A 150 -13.15 16.08 -20.41
N LEU A 151 -12.40 17.13 -20.76
CA LEU A 151 -11.03 17.33 -20.27
C LEU A 151 -10.97 17.51 -18.76
N VAL A 152 -12.04 17.99 -18.11
CA VAL A 152 -12.09 18.19 -16.66
C VAL A 152 -11.85 16.87 -15.92
N GLY A 153 -12.45 15.77 -16.37
CA GLY A 153 -12.24 14.44 -15.80
C GLY A 153 -10.79 13.97 -15.90
N TYR A 154 -10.16 14.16 -17.05
CA TYR A 154 -8.75 13.81 -17.25
C TYR A 154 -7.82 14.66 -16.37
N ILE A 155 -8.09 15.96 -16.25
CA ILE A 155 -7.32 16.86 -15.38
C ILE A 155 -7.49 16.44 -13.92
N SER A 156 -8.71 16.14 -13.48
CA SER A 156 -9.00 15.67 -12.13
C SER A 156 -8.24 14.39 -11.80
N LEU A 157 -8.20 13.43 -12.72
CA LEU A 157 -7.47 12.17 -12.56
C LEU A 157 -5.95 12.40 -12.44
N ILE A 158 -5.39 13.26 -13.29
CA ILE A 158 -3.97 13.64 -13.23
C ILE A 158 -3.64 14.28 -11.88
N LEU A 159 -4.50 15.15 -11.35
CA LEU A 159 -4.32 15.77 -10.04
C LEU A 159 -4.31 14.73 -8.92
N TYR A 160 -5.21 13.75 -8.94
CA TYR A 160 -5.22 12.66 -7.97
C TYR A 160 -3.95 11.80 -8.05
N PHE A 161 -3.49 11.46 -9.24
CA PHE A 161 -2.26 10.70 -9.42
C PHE A 161 -1.02 11.47 -8.97
N ALA A 162 -0.90 12.75 -9.35
CA ALA A 162 0.19 13.61 -8.92
C ALA A 162 0.22 13.76 -7.39
N TYR A 163 -0.95 13.93 -6.76
CA TYR A 163 -1.06 14.00 -5.31
C TYR A 163 -0.64 12.67 -4.64
N SER A 164 -1.04 11.52 -5.17
CA SER A 164 -0.65 10.21 -4.62
C SER A 164 0.88 9.98 -4.69
N ILE A 165 1.51 10.36 -5.80
CA ILE A 165 2.98 10.31 -5.95
C ILE A 165 3.65 11.26 -4.95
N TYR A 166 3.15 12.49 -4.83
CA TYR A 166 3.65 13.46 -3.85
C TYR A 166 3.57 12.93 -2.42
N LEU A 167 2.45 12.29 -2.03
CA LEU A 167 2.29 11.70 -0.70
C LEU A 167 3.36 10.67 -0.39
N VAL A 168 3.60 9.73 -1.31
CA VAL A 168 4.63 8.69 -1.13
C VAL A 168 6.02 9.29 -1.04
N TYR A 169 6.35 10.23 -1.93
CA TYR A 169 7.65 10.91 -1.90
C TYR A 169 7.87 11.68 -0.59
N HIS A 170 6.86 12.43 -0.14
CA HIS A 170 6.92 13.20 1.10
C HIS A 170 7.04 12.30 2.33
N SER A 171 6.28 11.20 2.38
CA SER A 171 6.32 10.24 3.48
C SER A 171 7.67 9.51 3.57
N LYS A 172 8.25 9.15 2.41
CA LYS A 172 9.60 8.57 2.35
C LYS A 172 10.65 9.53 2.94
N LYS A 173 10.54 10.84 2.67
CA LYS A 173 11.41 11.85 3.29
C LYS A 173 11.23 11.97 4.80
N GLN A 174 10.06 11.65 5.33
CA GLN A 174 9.77 11.66 6.76
C GLN A 174 10.17 10.34 7.47
N GLY A 175 10.84 9.42 6.76
CA GLY A 175 11.27 8.13 7.32
C GLY A 175 10.16 7.09 7.43
N VAL A 176 8.98 7.32 6.82
CA VAL A 176 7.92 6.31 6.77
C VAL A 176 8.32 5.22 5.80
N ASN A 177 8.32 3.95 6.25
CA ASN A 177 8.61 2.83 5.35
C ASN A 177 7.46 2.62 4.35
N VAL A 178 7.74 2.94 3.10
CA VAL A 178 6.79 2.78 1.97
C VAL A 178 7.33 1.82 0.90
N ASN A 179 8.27 0.94 1.27
CA ASN A 179 8.98 0.06 0.32
C ASN A 179 8.06 -0.91 -0.42
N PHE A 180 6.97 -1.36 0.21
CA PHE A 180 5.97 -2.24 -0.41
C PHE A 180 4.80 -1.51 -1.04
N PHE A 181 4.85 -0.17 -1.14
CA PHE A 181 3.77 0.60 -1.73
C PHE A 181 4.18 1.24 -3.07
N PRO A 182 4.21 0.47 -4.15
CA PRO A 182 4.64 0.96 -5.45
C PRO A 182 3.50 1.70 -6.17
N VAL A 183 3.27 2.97 -5.82
CA VAL A 183 2.26 3.84 -6.48
C VAL A 183 2.37 3.79 -8.00
N ILE A 184 3.58 3.65 -8.52
CA ILE A 184 3.82 3.63 -9.97
C ILE A 184 3.15 2.44 -10.67
N TYR A 185 3.00 1.28 -9.99
CA TYR A 185 2.34 0.10 -10.56
C TYR A 185 0.82 0.26 -10.67
N PHE A 186 0.23 1.21 -9.93
CA PHE A 186 -1.16 1.59 -10.15
C PHE A 186 -1.28 2.75 -11.13
N VAL A 187 -0.54 3.83 -10.87
CA VAL A 187 -0.64 5.06 -11.67
C VAL A 187 -0.18 4.85 -13.11
N GLY A 188 0.88 4.06 -13.34
CA GLY A 188 1.44 3.83 -14.67
C GLY A 188 0.44 3.21 -15.64
N PRO A 189 -0.12 2.02 -15.36
CA PRO A 189 -1.13 1.40 -16.23
C PRO A 189 -2.39 2.25 -16.39
N CYS A 190 -2.90 2.87 -15.30
CA CYS A 190 -4.07 3.73 -15.38
C CYS A 190 -3.82 4.95 -16.29
N PHE A 191 -2.67 5.60 -16.16
CA PHE A 191 -2.30 6.72 -17.01
C PHE A 191 -2.14 6.30 -18.49
N ALA A 192 -1.49 5.16 -18.74
CA ALA A 192 -1.35 4.61 -20.08
C ALA A 192 -2.71 4.32 -20.71
N GLY A 193 -3.64 3.71 -19.96
CA GLY A 193 -4.99 3.42 -20.44
C GLY A 193 -5.76 4.67 -20.86
N VAL A 194 -5.73 5.67 -20.00
CA VAL A 194 -6.37 6.97 -20.28
C VAL A 194 -5.72 7.67 -21.50
N LEU A 195 -4.40 7.64 -21.60
CA LEU A 195 -3.68 8.25 -22.71
C LEU A 195 -4.02 7.56 -24.04
N ILE A 196 -4.03 6.23 -24.08
CA ILE A 196 -4.41 5.46 -25.27
C ILE A 196 -5.84 5.80 -25.68
N GLN A 197 -6.79 5.77 -24.76
CA GLN A 197 -8.20 6.10 -25.04
C GLN A 197 -8.40 7.57 -25.44
N PHE A 198 -7.54 8.47 -24.98
CA PHE A 198 -7.57 9.87 -25.40
C PHE A 198 -7.06 10.05 -26.83
N LEU A 199 -5.96 9.36 -27.19
CA LEU A 199 -5.32 9.50 -28.52
C LEU A 199 -6.06 8.71 -29.60
N PHE A 200 -6.61 7.55 -29.25
CA PHE A 200 -7.25 6.64 -30.19
C PHE A 200 -8.72 6.43 -29.82
N TYR A 201 -9.60 7.15 -30.49
CA TYR A 201 -11.04 6.97 -30.31
C TYR A 201 -11.49 5.56 -30.72
N GLY A 202 -12.27 4.91 -29.86
CA GLY A 202 -12.77 3.55 -30.10
C GLY A 202 -11.94 2.42 -29.47
N ILE A 203 -10.78 2.72 -28.87
CA ILE A 203 -10.00 1.74 -28.11
C ILE A 203 -10.39 1.81 -26.64
N THR A 204 -10.95 0.72 -26.10
CA THR A 204 -11.32 0.58 -24.70
C THR A 204 -10.17 -0.03 -23.89
N SER A 205 -9.26 0.79 -23.44
CA SER A 205 -8.08 0.31 -22.68
C SER A 205 -8.11 0.70 -21.20
N SER A 206 -8.86 1.73 -20.82
CA SER A 206 -8.80 2.30 -19.47
C SER A 206 -9.24 1.33 -18.40
N TRP A 207 -10.40 0.66 -18.54
CA TRP A 207 -10.92 -0.24 -17.52
C TRP A 207 -10.08 -1.51 -17.36
N VAL A 208 -9.55 -2.05 -18.47
CA VAL A 208 -8.65 -3.21 -18.45
C VAL A 208 -7.36 -2.89 -17.71
N LEU A 209 -6.75 -1.73 -17.99
CA LEU A 209 -5.51 -1.34 -17.37
C LEU A 209 -5.68 -0.96 -15.89
N VAL A 210 -6.85 -0.41 -15.51
CA VAL A 210 -7.22 -0.25 -14.10
C VAL A 210 -7.38 -1.62 -13.41
N ALA A 211 -8.00 -2.60 -14.06
CA ALA A 211 -8.14 -3.96 -13.51
C ALA A 211 -6.77 -4.60 -13.27
N ILE A 212 -5.87 -4.51 -14.24
CA ILE A 212 -4.48 -4.99 -14.12
C ILE A 212 -3.77 -4.27 -12.96
N ALA A 213 -3.89 -2.95 -12.86
CA ALA A 213 -3.31 -2.16 -11.79
C ALA A 213 -3.82 -2.58 -10.41
N LEU A 214 -5.13 -2.84 -10.26
CA LEU A 214 -5.72 -3.34 -9.02
C LEU A 214 -5.18 -4.73 -8.66
N ILE A 215 -5.04 -5.64 -9.63
CA ILE A 215 -4.43 -6.96 -9.40
C ILE A 215 -2.98 -6.80 -8.91
N PHE A 216 -2.18 -5.92 -9.51
CA PHE A 216 -0.82 -5.65 -9.05
C PHE A 216 -0.79 -5.12 -7.61
N VAL A 217 -1.66 -4.17 -7.26
CA VAL A 217 -1.77 -3.66 -5.89
C VAL A 217 -2.13 -4.79 -4.92
N GLN A 218 -3.05 -5.69 -5.30
CA GLN A 218 -3.42 -6.84 -4.48
C GLN A 218 -2.25 -7.82 -4.29
N MET A 219 -1.51 -8.12 -5.35
CA MET A 219 -0.32 -8.98 -5.26
C MET A 219 0.74 -8.37 -4.33
N GLN A 220 0.96 -7.07 -4.41
CA GLN A 220 1.89 -6.37 -3.51
C GLN A 220 1.44 -6.40 -2.05
N THR A 221 0.14 -6.25 -1.80
CA THR A 221 -0.43 -6.37 -0.46
C THR A 221 -0.24 -7.78 0.10
N TYR A 222 -0.44 -8.82 -0.71
CA TYR A 222 -0.16 -10.19 -0.30
C TYR A 222 1.33 -10.43 -0.03
N ALA A 223 2.22 -9.89 -0.88
CA ALA A 223 3.67 -9.98 -0.67
C ALA A 223 4.09 -9.30 0.65
N GLU A 224 3.52 -8.13 0.95
CA GLU A 224 3.74 -7.42 2.22
C GLU A 224 3.29 -8.29 3.40
N ASN A 225 2.08 -8.82 3.38
CA ASN A 225 1.55 -9.67 4.45
C ASN A 225 2.39 -10.96 4.66
N LEU A 226 3.03 -11.47 3.59
CA LEU A 226 3.96 -12.60 3.72
C LEU A 226 5.25 -12.24 4.47
N TYR A 227 5.68 -10.99 4.42
CA TYR A 227 6.97 -10.52 4.94
C TYR A 227 6.90 -9.63 6.18
N MET A 228 5.70 -9.23 6.61
CA MET A 228 5.50 -8.45 7.81
C MET A 228 5.04 -9.32 8.98
N ASP A 229 5.45 -8.96 10.18
CA ASP A 229 4.91 -9.47 11.45
C ASP A 229 3.74 -8.59 11.88
N GLU A 230 2.54 -9.16 11.98
CA GLU A 230 1.30 -8.43 12.25
C GLU A 230 1.31 -7.72 13.61
N LEU A 231 1.97 -8.32 14.61
CA LEU A 231 1.99 -7.79 15.96
C LEU A 231 2.94 -6.61 16.10
N SER A 232 4.19 -6.77 15.68
CA SER A 232 5.23 -5.73 15.84
C SER A 232 5.20 -4.67 14.74
N GLY A 233 4.59 -4.97 13.58
CA GLY A 233 4.64 -4.13 12.38
C GLY A 233 6.01 -4.06 11.71
N LEU A 234 6.94 -4.93 12.12
CA LEU A 234 8.28 -5.08 11.53
C LEU A 234 8.29 -6.19 10.48
N TYR A 235 9.41 -6.37 9.78
CA TYR A 235 9.61 -7.54 8.95
C TYR A 235 9.64 -8.82 9.78
N ASN A 236 9.22 -9.94 9.20
CA ASN A 236 9.28 -11.24 9.84
C ASN A 236 10.53 -12.04 9.43
N ARG A 237 10.75 -13.21 10.04
CA ARG A 237 11.85 -14.13 9.74
C ARG A 237 11.92 -14.56 8.27
N ARG A 238 10.75 -14.67 7.57
CA ARG A 238 10.74 -15.03 6.15
C ARG A 238 11.42 -13.97 5.31
N TYR A 239 11.20 -12.68 5.63
CA TYR A 239 11.88 -11.58 4.95
C TYR A 239 13.39 -11.61 5.18
N LEU A 240 13.84 -11.85 6.42
CA LEU A 240 15.26 -12.02 6.72
C LEU A 240 15.88 -13.10 5.83
N ASN A 241 15.28 -14.29 5.79
CA ASN A 241 15.78 -15.39 4.99
C ASN A 241 15.82 -15.06 3.49
N ALA A 242 14.80 -14.38 2.97
CA ALA A 242 14.78 -13.93 1.57
C ALA A 242 15.91 -12.93 1.29
N VAL A 243 16.13 -11.98 2.20
CA VAL A 243 17.19 -10.98 2.08
C VAL A 243 18.56 -11.66 2.13
N LEU A 244 18.82 -12.55 3.06
CA LEU A 244 20.11 -13.25 3.19
C LEU A 244 20.38 -14.24 2.03
N SER A 245 19.34 -14.92 1.50
CA SER A 245 19.47 -15.91 0.42
C SER A 245 19.66 -15.30 -0.97
N GLU A 246 19.07 -14.13 -1.24
CA GLU A 246 19.14 -13.52 -2.57
C GLU A 246 20.52 -12.95 -2.94
N ARG A 247 21.56 -13.10 -2.10
CA ARG A 247 22.91 -12.56 -2.32
C ARG A 247 22.92 -11.10 -2.82
N LYS A 248 21.87 -10.33 -2.52
CA LYS A 248 21.77 -8.90 -2.88
C LYS A 248 22.88 -8.06 -2.23
N PHE A 249 23.56 -8.65 -1.26
CA PHE A 249 24.65 -8.03 -0.50
C PHE A 249 25.95 -7.88 -1.28
N THR A 250 26.16 -8.59 -2.40
CA THR A 250 27.29 -8.33 -3.28
C THR A 250 27.35 -6.91 -3.83
N LYS A 251 26.24 -6.16 -3.72
CA LYS A 251 26.16 -4.74 -4.08
C LYS A 251 26.59 -3.79 -2.97
N TYR A 252 26.61 -4.23 -1.72
CA TYR A 252 26.97 -3.41 -0.57
C TYR A 252 28.38 -3.77 -0.10
N LYS A 253 29.19 -2.77 0.26
CA LYS A 253 30.55 -2.96 0.77
C LYS A 253 30.54 -3.64 2.16
N SER A 254 29.46 -3.53 2.93
CA SER A 254 29.32 -4.07 4.28
C SER A 254 27.86 -4.37 4.60
N LEU A 255 27.63 -5.39 5.41
CA LEU A 255 26.35 -5.70 6.04
C LEU A 255 26.59 -6.07 7.50
N TYR A 256 25.96 -5.37 8.41
CA TYR A 256 25.98 -5.66 9.84
C TYR A 256 24.59 -6.09 10.31
N GLY A 257 24.57 -7.02 11.25
CA GLY A 257 23.34 -7.42 11.95
C GLY A 257 23.48 -7.19 13.44
N ILE A 258 22.39 -6.77 14.06
CA ILE A 258 22.25 -6.64 15.52
C ILE A 258 21.13 -7.57 15.93
N MET A 259 21.42 -8.65 16.64
CA MET A 259 20.41 -9.51 17.28
C MET A 259 20.11 -8.98 18.67
N MET A 260 18.84 -9.05 19.06
CA MET A 260 18.39 -8.60 20.38
C MET A 260 17.26 -9.46 20.91
N ASP A 261 17.21 -9.56 22.26
CA ASP A 261 16.22 -10.31 23.02
C ASP A 261 15.67 -9.42 24.13
N VAL A 262 14.37 -9.48 24.38
CA VAL A 262 13.70 -8.68 25.43
C VAL A 262 13.97 -9.31 26.79
N ASN A 263 14.71 -8.58 27.64
CA ASN A 263 15.03 -9.04 28.98
C ASN A 263 13.77 -9.21 29.84
N ALA A 264 13.68 -10.34 30.54
CA ALA A 264 12.57 -10.67 31.43
C ALA A 264 11.18 -10.61 30.76
N PHE A 265 11.05 -10.91 29.46
CA PHE A 265 9.77 -10.90 28.73
C PHE A 265 8.73 -11.84 29.37
N LYS A 266 9.18 -13.01 29.82
CA LYS A 266 8.32 -13.93 30.57
C LYS A 266 7.73 -13.29 31.82
N TYR A 267 8.50 -12.50 32.55
CA TYR A 267 8.01 -11.77 33.73
C TYR A 267 6.90 -10.78 33.36
N ILE A 268 7.01 -10.09 32.23
CA ILE A 268 5.94 -9.21 31.74
C ILE A 268 4.65 -10.03 31.49
N ASN A 269 4.76 -11.16 30.80
CA ASN A 269 3.61 -12.03 30.56
C ASN A 269 2.99 -12.59 31.83
N ASP A 270 3.81 -13.08 32.75
CA ASP A 270 3.34 -13.75 33.98
C ASP A 270 2.69 -12.78 34.96
N ASN A 271 3.15 -11.52 35.03
CA ASN A 271 2.66 -10.52 35.99
C ASN A 271 1.58 -9.59 35.42
N PHE A 272 1.60 -9.30 34.14
CA PHE A 272 0.68 -8.35 33.50
C PHE A 272 -0.23 -8.96 32.45
N GLY A 273 -0.04 -10.26 32.14
CA GLY A 273 -0.82 -11.00 31.15
C GLY A 273 -0.29 -10.87 29.72
N HIS A 274 -0.66 -11.82 28.87
CA HIS A 274 -0.20 -11.90 27.46
C HIS A 274 -0.52 -10.63 26.64
N SER A 275 -1.65 -9.95 26.89
CA SER A 275 -1.99 -8.71 26.21
C SER A 275 -0.98 -7.59 26.47
N MET A 276 -0.36 -7.57 27.65
CA MET A 276 0.73 -6.62 27.97
C MET A 276 2.05 -7.06 27.35
N GLY A 277 2.31 -8.37 27.24
CA GLY A 277 3.42 -8.88 26.44
C GLY A 277 3.31 -8.49 24.96
N ASP A 278 2.13 -8.63 24.37
CA ASP A 278 1.87 -8.18 23.01
C ASP A 278 2.11 -6.66 22.87
N LYS A 279 1.67 -5.87 23.85
CA LYS A 279 1.92 -4.43 23.86
C LYS A 279 3.41 -4.10 24.00
N ALA A 280 4.17 -4.89 24.76
CA ALA A 280 5.61 -4.76 24.87
C ALA A 280 6.31 -5.00 23.52
N ILE A 281 5.90 -6.04 22.78
CA ILE A 281 6.38 -6.33 21.43
C ILE A 281 6.05 -5.19 20.46
N CYS A 282 4.80 -4.70 20.45
CA CYS A 282 4.38 -3.55 19.63
C CYS A 282 5.20 -2.30 19.95
N THR A 283 5.42 -2.04 21.23
CA THR A 283 6.19 -0.87 21.70
C THR A 283 7.65 -0.95 21.24
N LEU A 284 8.29 -2.12 21.44
CA LEU A 284 9.66 -2.33 20.97
C LEU A 284 9.75 -2.21 19.44
N GLY A 285 8.79 -2.77 18.71
CA GLY A 285 8.70 -2.62 17.25
C GLY A 285 8.71 -1.15 16.81
N ASN A 286 7.90 -0.30 17.48
CA ASN A 286 7.85 1.13 17.20
C ASN A 286 9.17 1.85 17.58
N ILE A 287 9.81 1.45 18.67
CA ILE A 287 11.10 2.00 19.09
C ILE A 287 12.16 1.67 18.05
N LEU A 288 12.29 0.40 17.66
CA LEU A 288 13.25 -0.04 16.65
C LEU A 288 13.06 0.70 15.33
N PHE A 289 11.81 0.79 14.85
CA PHE A 289 11.49 1.50 13.61
C PHE A 289 11.97 2.96 13.61
N ARG A 290 11.94 3.64 14.79
CA ARG A 290 12.39 5.04 14.93
C ARG A 290 13.88 5.19 15.18
N SER A 291 14.54 4.15 15.69
CA SER A 291 15.95 4.19 16.11
C SER A 291 16.91 3.81 14.99
N ILE A 292 16.44 3.09 13.97
CA ILE A 292 17.28 2.63 12.89
C ILE A 292 17.41 3.68 11.77
N PRO A 293 18.58 3.80 11.11
CA PRO A 293 18.74 4.68 9.96
C PRO A 293 17.86 4.23 8.77
N ALA A 294 17.66 5.12 7.79
CA ALA A 294 16.83 4.84 6.62
C ALA A 294 17.28 3.64 5.77
N ALA A 295 18.58 3.27 5.86
CA ALA A 295 19.14 2.08 5.21
C ALA A 295 19.03 0.81 6.09
N GLY A 296 18.49 0.93 7.30
CA GLY A 296 18.29 -0.19 8.24
C GLY A 296 16.97 -0.91 8.03
N MET A 297 16.94 -2.18 8.41
CA MET A 297 15.74 -3.03 8.40
C MET A 297 15.58 -3.66 9.77
N ALA A 298 14.42 -3.48 10.41
CA ALA A 298 14.07 -4.13 11.67
C ALA A 298 13.17 -5.32 11.42
N ILE A 299 13.46 -6.43 12.05
CA ILE A 299 12.87 -7.74 11.84
C ILE A 299 12.50 -8.33 13.19
N ARG A 300 11.29 -8.88 13.34
CA ARG A 300 10.97 -9.79 14.43
C ARG A 300 11.36 -11.19 14.03
N TYR A 301 12.36 -11.74 14.70
CA TYR A 301 12.93 -13.06 14.35
C TYR A 301 12.10 -14.21 14.91
N ALA A 302 11.79 -14.16 16.20
CA ALA A 302 10.93 -15.12 16.89
C ALA A 302 10.44 -14.52 18.22
N GLY A 303 9.27 -14.87 18.72
CA GLY A 303 8.80 -14.51 20.05
C GLY A 303 9.15 -13.08 20.48
N ASP A 304 10.14 -12.96 21.36
CA ASP A 304 10.72 -11.74 21.91
C ASP A 304 12.11 -11.39 21.32
N GLU A 305 12.51 -12.07 20.25
CA GLU A 305 13.79 -11.87 19.54
C GLU A 305 13.62 -11.00 18.31
N PHE A 306 14.53 -10.04 18.13
CA PHE A 306 14.54 -9.09 17.02
C PHE A 306 15.92 -9.01 16.38
N ILE A 307 15.95 -8.66 15.09
CA ILE A 307 17.18 -8.41 14.36
C ILE A 307 17.07 -7.07 13.64
N VAL A 308 18.14 -6.28 13.68
CA VAL A 308 18.32 -5.11 12.83
C VAL A 308 19.44 -5.39 11.84
N LEU A 309 19.17 -5.25 10.55
CA LEU A 309 20.16 -5.30 9.49
C LEU A 309 20.54 -3.87 9.06
N LEU A 310 21.83 -3.58 8.95
CA LEU A 310 22.38 -2.31 8.49
C LEU A 310 23.25 -2.58 7.27
N SER A 311 22.86 -2.06 6.11
CA SER A 311 23.58 -2.30 4.85
C SER A 311 24.25 -1.03 4.33
N GLY A 312 25.50 -1.16 3.84
CA GLY A 312 26.25 -0.04 3.28
C GLY A 312 26.61 1.05 4.30
N VAL A 313 26.78 0.66 5.55
CA VAL A 313 27.21 1.54 6.65
C VAL A 313 28.64 1.18 7.11
N GLU A 314 29.30 2.10 7.78
CA GLU A 314 30.56 1.86 8.45
C GLU A 314 30.31 1.20 9.82
N GLU A 315 31.32 0.45 10.35
CA GLU A 315 31.17 -0.31 11.59
C GLU A 315 30.80 0.57 12.78
N GLU A 316 31.30 1.81 12.83
CA GLU A 316 31.00 2.77 13.91
C GLU A 316 29.50 3.15 13.98
N SER A 317 28.77 2.95 12.89
CA SER A 317 27.32 3.19 12.86
C SER A 317 26.53 2.15 13.67
N VAL A 318 27.11 0.96 13.90
CA VAL A 318 26.43 -0.14 14.62
C VAL A 318 26.27 0.20 16.11
N PRO A 319 27.38 0.49 16.85
CA PRO A 319 27.26 0.91 18.24
C PRO A 319 26.42 2.19 18.41
N ALA A 320 26.47 3.12 17.46
CA ALA A 320 25.64 4.32 17.47
C ALA A 320 24.14 3.99 17.39
N THR A 321 23.76 3.04 16.53
CA THR A 321 22.38 2.55 16.41
C THR A 321 21.94 1.82 17.69
N MET A 322 22.77 0.96 18.26
CA MET A 322 22.51 0.26 19.53
C MET A 322 22.28 1.28 20.68
N LYS A 323 23.11 2.32 20.74
CA LYS A 323 22.95 3.40 21.71
C LYS A 323 21.64 4.17 21.54
N GLU A 324 21.24 4.45 20.31
CA GLU A 324 19.97 5.13 20.04
C GLU A 324 18.75 4.27 20.43
N ILE A 325 18.83 2.95 20.21
CA ILE A 325 17.81 2.01 20.70
C ILE A 325 17.72 2.07 22.22
N HIS A 326 18.84 2.00 22.94
CA HIS A 326 18.87 2.11 24.40
C HIS A 326 18.33 3.45 24.91
N ASN A 327 18.69 4.56 24.27
CA ASN A 327 18.17 5.88 24.63
C ASN A 327 16.65 5.97 24.49
N ASN A 328 16.09 5.41 23.41
CA ASN A 328 14.66 5.43 23.19
C ASN A 328 13.90 4.47 24.13
N LEU A 329 14.49 3.34 24.50
CA LEU A 329 13.98 2.47 25.57
C LEU A 329 13.97 3.18 26.92
N SER A 330 15.06 3.88 27.28
CA SER A 330 15.14 4.67 28.54
C SER A 330 14.06 5.75 28.58
N ARG A 331 13.90 6.52 27.49
CA ARG A 331 12.83 7.54 27.38
C ARG A 331 11.43 6.94 27.54
N PHE A 332 11.21 5.77 26.95
CA PHE A 332 9.94 5.06 27.11
C PHE A 332 9.72 4.67 28.59
N ASN A 333 10.72 4.07 29.25
CA ASN A 333 10.64 3.65 30.65
C ASN A 333 10.42 4.85 31.59
N GLU A 334 11.12 5.96 31.35
CA GLU A 334 10.98 7.21 32.12
C GLU A 334 9.59 7.84 31.97
N SER A 335 8.91 7.60 30.87
CA SER A 335 7.57 8.14 30.65
C SER A 335 6.51 7.58 31.60
N GLY A 336 6.73 6.40 32.17
CA GLY A 336 5.83 5.73 33.09
C GLY A 336 4.43 5.44 32.54
N ILE A 337 4.28 5.46 31.19
CA ILE A 337 2.97 5.26 30.53
C ILE A 337 2.48 3.83 30.73
N GLU A 338 3.41 2.86 30.74
CA GLU A 338 3.09 1.45 30.89
C GLU A 338 3.53 0.92 32.26
N PRO A 339 2.85 -0.12 32.79
CA PRO A 339 3.18 -0.71 34.09
C PRO A 339 4.45 -1.57 34.08
N PHE A 340 5.06 -1.77 32.91
CA PHE A 340 6.28 -2.55 32.71
C PHE A 340 7.41 -1.67 32.18
N THR A 341 8.64 -2.11 32.37
CA THR A 341 9.83 -1.52 31.75
C THR A 341 10.37 -2.44 30.66
N LEU A 342 10.91 -1.86 29.60
CA LEU A 342 11.56 -2.58 28.51
C LEU A 342 13.07 -2.42 28.60
N SER A 343 13.78 -3.54 28.53
CA SER A 343 15.21 -3.58 28.28
C SER A 343 15.54 -4.73 27.33
N VAL A 344 16.60 -4.60 26.57
CA VAL A 344 17.05 -5.60 25.61
C VAL A 344 18.53 -5.91 25.81
N SER A 345 18.92 -7.16 25.56
CA SER A 345 20.31 -7.56 25.39
C SER A 345 20.60 -7.61 23.89
N MET A 346 21.74 -7.05 23.45
CA MET A 346 22.05 -6.90 22.04
C MET A 346 23.46 -7.42 21.72
N GLY A 347 23.58 -8.13 20.60
CA GLY A 347 24.89 -8.55 20.03
C GLY A 347 24.92 -8.24 18.54
N TYR A 348 26.08 -7.81 18.01
CA TYR A 348 26.23 -7.54 16.59
C TYR A 348 27.37 -8.31 15.96
N ALA A 349 27.22 -8.59 14.66
CA ALA A 349 28.27 -9.16 13.81
C ALA A 349 28.25 -8.51 12.43
N GLU A 350 29.38 -8.58 11.73
CA GLU A 350 29.49 -8.31 10.32
C GLU A 350 29.20 -9.59 9.54
N PHE A 351 28.51 -9.47 8.41
CA PHE A 351 28.33 -10.55 7.46
C PHE A 351 29.57 -10.65 6.57
N GLY A 352 30.42 -11.61 6.86
CA GLY A 352 31.67 -11.85 6.10
C GLY A 352 31.39 -12.33 4.68
N SER A 353 32.37 -12.15 3.80
CA SER A 353 32.23 -12.54 2.38
C SER A 353 32.08 -14.06 2.16
N GLU A 354 32.53 -14.86 3.12
CA GLU A 354 32.45 -16.32 3.10
C GLU A 354 31.40 -16.90 4.04
N ASP A 355 30.70 -16.01 4.78
CA ASP A 355 29.65 -16.44 5.72
C ASP A 355 28.40 -16.89 4.96
N ASP A 356 27.81 -17.96 5.45
CA ASP A 356 26.40 -18.24 5.18
C ASP A 356 25.50 -17.56 6.22
N ALA A 357 24.18 -17.59 5.98
CA ALA A 357 23.21 -16.96 6.86
C ALA A 357 23.23 -17.57 8.28
N GLU A 358 23.55 -18.86 8.43
CA GLU A 358 23.54 -19.55 9.72
C GLU A 358 24.73 -19.11 10.57
N VAL A 359 25.93 -19.01 9.99
CA VAL A 359 27.14 -18.53 10.67
C VAL A 359 26.97 -17.10 11.12
N PHE A 360 26.42 -16.25 10.28
CA PHE A 360 26.13 -14.85 10.62
C PHE A 360 25.18 -14.73 11.80
N LEU A 361 24.07 -15.48 11.77
CA LEU A 361 23.10 -15.49 12.88
C LEU A 361 23.74 -16.02 14.16
N MET A 362 24.54 -17.07 14.09
CA MET A 362 25.25 -17.64 15.23
C MET A 362 26.20 -16.62 15.89
N HIS A 363 26.99 -15.89 15.12
CA HIS A 363 27.89 -14.88 15.66
C HIS A 363 27.17 -13.74 16.40
N MET A 364 26.01 -13.33 15.89
CA MET A 364 25.17 -12.32 16.58
C MET A 364 24.59 -12.87 17.88
N ASP A 365 24.09 -14.11 17.85
CA ASP A 365 23.47 -14.77 19.00
C ASP A 365 24.49 -14.96 20.14
N GLU A 366 25.69 -15.44 19.84
CA GLU A 366 26.76 -15.60 20.84
C GLU A 366 27.04 -14.28 21.60
N LYS A 367 27.19 -13.18 20.86
CA LYS A 367 27.44 -11.86 21.46
C LYS A 367 26.25 -11.33 22.25
N MET A 368 25.02 -11.54 21.76
CA MET A 368 23.80 -11.18 22.48
C MET A 368 23.68 -11.97 23.79
N TYR A 369 23.99 -13.27 23.74
CA TYR A 369 23.93 -14.14 24.91
C TYR A 369 24.97 -13.74 25.99
N GLU A 370 26.17 -13.29 25.58
CA GLU A 370 27.15 -12.73 26.51
C GLU A 370 26.61 -11.51 27.25
N GLU A 371 25.94 -10.59 26.57
CA GLU A 371 25.31 -9.43 27.21
C GLU A 371 24.16 -9.84 28.10
N LYS A 372 23.33 -10.78 27.69
CA LYS A 372 22.21 -11.33 28.49
C LYS A 372 22.70 -11.98 29.78
N ARG A 373 23.84 -12.69 29.76
CA ARG A 373 24.48 -13.23 30.96
C ARG A 373 24.92 -12.12 31.92
N LYS A 374 25.51 -11.05 31.45
CA LYS A 374 25.90 -9.88 32.29
C LYS A 374 24.68 -9.25 32.94
N TYR A 375 23.60 -9.05 32.20
CA TYR A 375 22.34 -8.55 32.73
C TYR A 375 21.81 -9.41 33.87
N HIS A 376 21.81 -10.73 33.74
CA HIS A 376 21.36 -11.64 34.80
C HIS A 376 22.24 -11.63 36.02
N LEU A 377 23.57 -11.45 35.88
CA LEU A 377 24.49 -11.34 37.01
C LEU A 377 24.28 -10.05 37.81
N LEU A 378 24.11 -8.91 37.13
CA LEU A 378 23.82 -7.64 37.74
C LEU A 378 22.51 -7.67 38.55
N LYS A 379 21.45 -8.25 37.97
CA LYS A 379 20.15 -8.36 38.65
C LYS A 379 20.17 -9.28 39.87
N LYS A 380 21.11 -10.24 39.93
CA LYS A 380 21.32 -11.10 41.11
C LYS A 380 22.10 -10.40 42.24
N SER A 381 22.89 -9.38 41.92
CA SER A 381 23.63 -8.59 42.94
C SER A 381 22.78 -7.50 43.60
N ASP A 382 21.67 -7.11 42.94
CA ASP A 382 20.77 -6.05 43.46
C ASP A 382 19.58 -6.61 44.28
N ASN A 383 19.45 -7.94 44.36
CA ASN A 383 18.50 -8.67 45.24
C ASN A 383 19.24 -9.38 46.36
#